data_9d1212e67be2512422b53890e2cedfca
#
_entry.id   9d1212e67be2512422b53890e2cedfca
#
_cell.length_a   1.000
_cell.length_b   1.000
_cell.length_c   1.000
_cell.angle_alpha   90.00
_cell.angle_beta   90.00
_cell.angle_gamma   90.00
#
_symmetry.space_group_name_H-M   'P 1'
#
loop_
_entity.id
_entity.type
_entity.pdbx_description
1 polymer ?
#
loop_
_entity_poly.entity_id
_entity_poly.type
_entity_poly.pdbx_seq_one_letter_code
_entity_poly.pdbx_strand_id
1 'polypeptide(L)'
;MNSQAVRIAVIGAGWAGLSCARLLQDAGLSPKVYEATKQVGGRARGLQISLGGKVHSLDNGQHLIVGAYACFRELFARYGDPKRAVFRSPDFNIRHSLGDGPAQVAGQATKTEQNDSTCKSMRLTQAKTLQHCQAIALGRHSQPGRLRKALALSLAQLAWLQGAKHIPFGSLYELAALMRFAKSNPPRASCAVNDWLDPLRLKHSLVQRWIAALCESALNCPREQACALRLSTVLNEAMASAELDASHWLQQNCDLGELLAKPLLEGRTDSDERRHSGPLELHGSSRVLKLISVNVRPEHRGGINHEPRPAWWLRIAGSEQLEGPFDHIVLALSPEQALALVQASLSCDNMTWLASLAKRLSELPKPLGILTRWMLLQRKPLSDKERRPELLLRERGAAAWLFPRSGSDCAGLVLSAQRDASEARREADEIQARFGIQDIDFKDIYERQAATPSTYGTDWPAFDRFKAASLWLAGDWVGDGSGQSLPASLESSLRSARACAHAITDAMT
;
A
#
# COMPACT_ATOMS: atom_id res chain seq x y z
N MET A 1 39.63 -20.16 -7.49
CA MET A 1 39.47 -18.75 -7.90
C MET A 1 38.61 -18.06 -6.83
N ASN A 2 39.19 -17.17 -6.01
CA ASN A 2 38.42 -16.40 -5.03
C ASN A 2 37.54 -15.42 -5.79
N SER A 3 36.27 -15.77 -6.05
CA SER A 3 35.29 -14.77 -6.47
C SER A 3 35.09 -13.83 -5.30
N GLN A 4 35.59 -12.62 -5.42
CA GLN A 4 35.32 -11.58 -4.43
C GLN A 4 33.81 -11.46 -4.26
N ALA A 5 33.29 -11.65 -3.04
CA ALA A 5 31.86 -11.59 -2.77
C ALA A 5 31.32 -10.21 -3.17
N VAL A 6 30.24 -10.20 -3.94
CA VAL A 6 29.58 -8.97 -4.40
C VAL A 6 29.03 -8.21 -3.21
N ARG A 7 29.33 -6.92 -3.12
CA ARG A 7 28.97 -6.04 -1.98
C ARG A 7 27.79 -5.15 -2.38
N ILE A 8 26.69 -5.29 -1.67
CA ILE A 8 25.44 -4.58 -1.96
C ILE A 8 25.03 -3.76 -0.74
N ALA A 9 24.70 -2.48 -0.96
CA ALA A 9 24.09 -1.65 0.06
C ALA A 9 22.64 -1.34 -0.30
N VAL A 10 21.72 -1.59 0.65
CA VAL A 10 20.30 -1.23 0.57
C VAL A 10 20.06 -0.06 1.51
N ILE A 11 19.63 1.08 0.99
CA ILE A 11 19.41 2.30 1.75
C ILE A 11 17.93 2.49 2.02
N GLY A 12 17.54 2.34 3.29
CA GLY A 12 16.18 2.34 3.81
C GLY A 12 15.69 0.95 4.21
N ALA A 13 15.27 0.80 5.47
CA ALA A 13 14.71 -0.44 6.04
C ALA A 13 13.17 -0.39 6.13
N GLY A 14 12.50 0.22 5.14
CA GLY A 14 11.08 0.05 4.90
C GLY A 14 10.78 -1.33 4.30
N TRP A 15 9.50 -1.62 4.06
CA TRP A 15 9.08 -2.90 3.47
C TRP A 15 9.78 -3.20 2.13
N ALA A 16 9.99 -2.19 1.28
CA ALA A 16 10.70 -2.36 0.01
C ALA A 16 12.17 -2.78 0.24
N GLY A 17 12.91 -2.04 1.08
CA GLY A 17 14.33 -2.31 1.32
C GLY A 17 14.57 -3.65 2.00
N LEU A 18 13.77 -3.96 3.04
CA LEU A 18 13.87 -5.25 3.75
C LEU A 18 13.52 -6.42 2.83
N SER A 19 12.50 -6.29 1.98
CA SER A 19 12.13 -7.34 1.02
C SER A 19 13.21 -7.55 -0.04
N CYS A 20 13.77 -6.47 -0.58
CA CYS A 20 14.87 -6.56 -1.52
C CYS A 20 16.09 -7.24 -0.90
N ALA A 21 16.52 -6.79 0.29
CA ALA A 21 17.64 -7.37 1.00
C ALA A 21 17.42 -8.85 1.34
N ARG A 22 16.21 -9.21 1.79
CA ARG A 22 15.85 -10.59 2.12
C ARG A 22 15.93 -11.50 0.89
N LEU A 23 15.37 -11.07 -0.23
CA LEU A 23 15.40 -11.85 -1.47
C LEU A 23 16.82 -11.99 -2.03
N LEU A 24 17.67 -10.97 -1.90
CA LEU A 24 19.10 -11.05 -2.23
C LEU A 24 19.83 -12.04 -1.33
N GLN A 25 19.56 -12.04 -0.03
CA GLN A 25 20.16 -12.99 0.90
C GLN A 25 19.70 -14.43 0.64
N ASP A 26 18.43 -14.64 0.28
CA ASP A 26 17.92 -15.95 -0.12
C ASP A 26 18.56 -16.47 -1.40
N ALA A 27 19.04 -15.56 -2.26
CA ALA A 27 19.82 -15.88 -3.45
C ALA A 27 21.34 -16.10 -3.17
N GLY A 28 21.73 -16.11 -1.89
CA GLY A 28 23.10 -16.37 -1.45
C GLY A 28 24.01 -15.14 -1.42
N LEU A 29 23.45 -13.93 -1.54
CA LEU A 29 24.19 -12.67 -1.45
C LEU A 29 24.15 -12.12 0.00
N SER A 30 25.03 -11.17 0.32
CA SER A 30 25.14 -10.60 1.68
C SER A 30 24.93 -9.09 1.63
N PRO A 31 23.67 -8.61 1.44
CA PRO A 31 23.39 -7.18 1.41
C PRO A 31 23.49 -6.56 2.82
N LYS A 32 24.01 -5.33 2.88
CA LYS A 32 23.99 -4.48 4.08
C LYS A 32 22.84 -3.50 4.00
N VAL A 33 22.00 -3.43 5.04
CA VAL A 33 20.85 -2.52 5.10
C VAL A 33 21.17 -1.32 5.99
N TYR A 34 21.03 -0.10 5.48
CA TYR A 34 21.26 1.14 6.21
C TYR A 34 19.92 1.85 6.47
N GLU A 35 19.62 2.10 7.74
CA GLU A 35 18.40 2.76 8.19
C GLU A 35 18.71 3.98 9.06
N ALA A 36 18.08 5.11 8.76
CA ALA A 36 18.32 6.37 9.46
C ALA A 36 17.81 6.38 10.92
N THR A 37 16.83 5.53 11.22
CA THR A 37 16.18 5.42 12.54
C THR A 37 16.56 4.13 13.24
N LYS A 38 16.17 3.99 14.52
CA LYS A 38 16.33 2.74 15.26
C LYS A 38 15.28 1.69 14.87
N GLN A 39 14.15 2.13 14.35
CA GLN A 39 13.00 1.27 14.05
C GLN A 39 12.90 0.98 12.55
N VAL A 40 12.71 -0.28 12.20
CA VAL A 40 12.47 -0.73 10.81
C VAL A 40 10.98 -0.65 10.45
N GLY A 41 10.67 -0.86 9.16
CA GLY A 41 9.30 -0.88 8.63
C GLY A 41 8.92 0.41 7.90
N GLY A 42 9.70 1.49 8.02
CA GLY A 42 9.47 2.74 7.31
C GLY A 42 8.11 3.37 7.63
N ARG A 43 7.31 3.67 6.60
CA ARG A 43 5.94 4.21 6.76
C ARG A 43 4.97 3.17 7.32
N ALA A 44 5.18 1.89 7.03
CA ALA A 44 4.39 0.76 7.52
C ALA A 44 5.04 0.13 8.77
N ARG A 45 5.21 0.93 9.83
CA ARG A 45 5.77 0.51 11.13
C ARG A 45 4.72 0.55 12.23
N GLY A 46 4.96 -0.19 13.30
CA GLY A 46 4.17 -0.10 14.52
C GLY A 46 4.56 1.09 15.39
N LEU A 47 3.62 1.59 16.17
CA LEU A 47 3.82 2.62 17.19
C LEU A 47 3.21 2.15 18.51
N GLN A 48 3.86 2.52 19.62
CA GLN A 48 3.28 2.36 20.95
C GLN A 48 2.43 3.59 21.29
N ILE A 49 1.12 3.42 21.35
CA ILE A 49 0.15 4.50 21.55
C ILE A 49 -0.60 4.26 22.86
N SER A 50 -0.63 5.27 23.73
CA SER A 50 -1.40 5.23 24.97
C SER A 50 -2.84 5.68 24.71
N LEU A 51 -3.80 4.81 25.00
CA LEU A 51 -5.24 5.08 24.95
C LEU A 51 -5.91 4.47 26.18
N GLY A 52 -6.76 5.25 26.86
CA GLY A 52 -7.45 4.82 28.08
C GLY A 52 -6.51 4.34 29.20
N GLY A 53 -5.33 4.94 29.30
CA GLY A 53 -4.31 4.56 30.28
C GLY A 53 -3.55 3.26 29.98
N LYS A 54 -3.77 2.62 28.82
CA LYS A 54 -3.07 1.42 28.37
C LYS A 54 -2.26 1.70 27.11
N VAL A 55 -1.12 1.02 26.97
CA VAL A 55 -0.28 1.09 25.79
C VAL A 55 -0.74 0.03 24.78
N HIS A 56 -1.01 0.47 23.56
CA HIS A 56 -1.42 -0.36 22.44
C HIS A 56 -0.37 -0.32 21.34
N SER A 57 -0.06 -1.47 20.74
CA SER A 57 0.76 -1.55 19.53
C SER A 57 -0.14 -1.38 18.32
N LEU A 58 -0.05 -0.21 17.67
CA LEU A 58 -0.90 0.20 16.56
C LEU A 58 -0.04 0.66 15.38
N ASP A 59 -0.63 0.72 14.20
CA ASP A 59 0.10 1.12 12.99
C ASP A 59 0.34 2.64 12.93
N ASN A 60 1.47 3.06 12.36
CA ASN A 60 1.74 4.48 12.06
C ASN A 60 0.66 5.05 11.12
N GLY A 61 0.13 4.22 10.23
CA GLY A 61 -1.05 4.47 9.39
C GLY A 61 -1.75 3.15 9.12
N GLN A 62 -3.07 3.10 9.29
CA GLN A 62 -3.82 1.89 9.02
C GLN A 62 -3.86 1.62 7.51
N HIS A 63 -3.49 0.43 7.10
CA HIS A 63 -3.54 -0.03 5.72
C HIS A 63 -4.57 -1.13 5.53
N LEU A 64 -5.29 -1.09 4.41
CA LEU A 64 -6.11 -2.20 3.94
C LEU A 64 -5.26 -3.08 3.04
N ILE A 65 -4.90 -4.27 3.51
CA ILE A 65 -4.22 -5.28 2.70
C ILE A 65 -5.27 -6.22 2.14
N VAL A 66 -5.28 -6.39 0.82
CA VAL A 66 -6.26 -7.22 0.11
C VAL A 66 -5.63 -8.47 -0.50
N GLY A 67 -6.44 -9.47 -0.79
CA GLY A 67 -6.00 -10.74 -1.34
C GLY A 67 -5.31 -10.63 -2.71
N ALA A 68 -5.60 -9.58 -3.47
CA ALA A 68 -4.91 -9.24 -4.72
C ALA A 68 -3.42 -8.89 -4.53
N TYR A 69 -2.95 -8.68 -3.29
CA TYR A 69 -1.54 -8.41 -2.99
C TYR A 69 -0.72 -9.70 -3.04
N ALA A 70 -0.41 -10.16 -4.25
CA ALA A 70 0.23 -11.44 -4.48
C ALA A 70 1.65 -11.52 -3.91
N CYS A 71 2.46 -10.46 -4.06
CA CYS A 71 3.80 -10.40 -3.53
C CYS A 71 3.81 -10.38 -1.99
N PHE A 72 2.87 -9.63 -1.39
CA PHE A 72 2.68 -9.67 0.06
C PHE A 72 2.32 -11.08 0.54
N ARG A 73 1.35 -11.74 -0.11
CA ARG A 73 0.92 -13.11 0.28
C ARG A 73 2.06 -14.10 0.24
N GLU A 74 2.90 -14.04 -0.80
CA GLU A 74 4.08 -14.90 -0.95
C GLU A 74 5.08 -14.67 0.19
N LEU A 75 5.46 -13.41 0.45
CA LEU A 75 6.42 -13.07 1.51
C LEU A 75 5.85 -13.36 2.90
N PHE A 76 4.57 -13.07 3.13
CA PHE A 76 3.91 -13.37 4.40
C PHE A 76 3.81 -14.88 4.64
N ALA A 77 3.50 -15.68 3.62
CA ALA A 77 3.48 -17.14 3.72
C ALA A 77 4.88 -17.71 4.02
N ARG A 78 5.93 -17.05 3.54
CA ARG A 78 7.31 -17.51 3.72
C ARG A 78 7.93 -17.07 5.04
N TYR A 79 7.66 -15.84 5.50
CA TYR A 79 8.32 -15.22 6.67
C TYR A 79 7.37 -14.83 7.78
N GLY A 80 6.11 -14.54 7.48
CA GLY A 80 5.11 -14.10 8.45
C GLY A 80 4.61 -15.22 9.36
N ASP A 81 4.01 -14.85 10.47
CA ASP A 81 3.34 -15.77 11.37
C ASP A 81 1.84 -15.86 11.02
N PRO A 82 1.33 -17.01 10.52
CA PRO A 82 -0.07 -17.17 10.15
C PRO A 82 -1.05 -16.99 11.31
N LYS A 83 -0.59 -17.04 12.56
CA LYS A 83 -1.41 -16.78 13.76
C LYS A 83 -1.68 -15.29 13.96
N ARG A 84 -0.89 -14.42 13.33
CA ARG A 84 -0.99 -12.96 13.49
C ARG A 84 -1.98 -12.30 12.54
N ALA A 85 -2.37 -12.97 11.46
CA ALA A 85 -3.31 -12.40 10.50
C ALA A 85 -4.07 -13.48 9.73
N VAL A 86 -5.28 -13.13 9.29
CA VAL A 86 -6.13 -14.01 8.50
C VAL A 86 -6.86 -13.20 7.43
N PHE A 87 -6.91 -13.74 6.20
CA PHE A 87 -7.75 -13.16 5.17
C PHE A 87 -9.23 -13.45 5.46
N ARG A 88 -10.04 -12.39 5.44
CA ARG A 88 -11.48 -12.44 5.66
C ARG A 88 -12.20 -12.12 4.36
N SER A 89 -13.38 -12.70 4.22
CA SER A 89 -14.32 -12.36 3.16
C SER A 89 -14.55 -10.86 3.04
N PRO A 90 -14.78 -10.32 1.83
CA PRO A 90 -14.90 -8.89 1.57
C PRO A 90 -16.22 -8.30 2.07
N ASP A 91 -16.57 -8.62 3.29
CA ASP A 91 -17.71 -8.00 3.97
C ASP A 91 -17.25 -6.69 4.59
N PHE A 92 -17.62 -5.57 4.02
CA PHE A 92 -17.49 -4.26 4.64
C PHE A 92 -18.81 -3.50 4.61
N ASN A 93 -18.97 -2.60 5.56
CA ASN A 93 -20.15 -1.76 5.64
C ASN A 93 -19.91 -0.46 4.88
N ILE A 94 -20.94 0.04 4.18
CA ILE A 94 -20.96 1.41 3.68
C ILE A 94 -22.02 2.17 4.48
N ARG A 95 -21.60 3.22 5.16
CA ARG A 95 -22.51 4.16 5.81
C ARG A 95 -22.49 5.47 5.04
N HIS A 96 -23.63 6.02 4.72
CA HIS A 96 -23.73 7.30 4.04
C HIS A 96 -24.69 8.23 4.79
N SER A 97 -24.31 9.49 4.91
CA SER A 97 -25.16 10.52 5.45
C SER A 97 -26.04 11.14 4.33
N LEU A 98 -27.28 11.44 4.66
CA LEU A 98 -28.19 12.19 3.82
C LEU A 98 -28.30 13.61 4.38
N GLY A 99 -27.90 14.60 3.56
CA GLY A 99 -28.00 16.03 3.89
C GLY A 99 -26.80 16.63 4.63
N ASP A 100 -26.46 17.86 4.30
CA ASP A 100 -25.39 18.67 4.90
C ASP A 100 -25.90 19.54 6.07
N GLY A 101 -27.01 19.16 6.75
CA GLY A 101 -27.47 19.87 7.92
C GLY A 101 -26.37 19.91 9.01
N PRO A 102 -26.20 21.05 9.73
CA PRO A 102 -25.26 21.13 10.83
C PRO A 102 -25.58 20.05 11.85
N ALA A 103 -24.56 19.37 12.37
CA ALA A 103 -24.71 18.47 13.50
C ALA A 103 -25.34 19.25 14.64
N GLN A 104 -26.57 18.90 15.02
CA GLN A 104 -27.16 19.46 16.23
C GLN A 104 -26.26 19.02 17.38
N VAL A 105 -25.63 20.00 18.03
CA VAL A 105 -24.88 19.80 19.26
C VAL A 105 -25.87 19.22 20.27
N ALA A 106 -25.70 17.99 20.66
CA ALA A 106 -26.54 17.28 21.61
C ALA A 106 -26.32 17.88 23.00
N GLY A 107 -27.14 18.88 23.31
CA GLY A 107 -27.42 19.34 24.68
C GLY A 107 -28.70 18.66 25.11
N GLN A 108 -28.61 17.85 26.18
CA GLN A 108 -29.70 17.21 26.94
C GLN A 108 -30.38 15.98 26.29
N ALA A 109 -29.93 14.80 26.70
CA ALA A 109 -30.56 13.53 26.44
C ALA A 109 -31.86 13.37 27.22
N THR A 110 -33.00 13.51 26.57
CA THR A 110 -34.25 12.88 26.99
C THR A 110 -34.34 11.51 26.32
N LYS A 111 -34.56 10.46 27.11
CA LYS A 111 -34.80 9.10 26.67
C LYS A 111 -36.06 9.06 25.79
N THR A 112 -35.86 9.05 24.50
CA THR A 112 -36.87 8.65 23.52
C THR A 112 -36.13 7.90 22.42
N GLU A 113 -36.70 6.79 21.97
CA GLU A 113 -36.16 5.89 20.95
C GLU A 113 -35.62 6.70 19.76
N GLN A 114 -34.31 6.75 19.64
CA GLN A 114 -33.64 7.38 18.51
C GLN A 114 -33.83 6.49 17.28
N ASN A 115 -34.89 6.78 16.52
CA ASN A 115 -34.99 6.42 15.12
C ASN A 115 -33.89 7.19 14.38
N ASP A 116 -32.77 6.53 14.13
CA ASP A 116 -31.58 7.06 13.46
C ASP A 116 -31.87 7.23 11.95
N SER A 117 -32.74 8.21 11.62
CA SER A 117 -33.25 8.46 10.26
C SER A 117 -32.24 9.17 9.35
N THR A 118 -31.12 9.67 9.89
CA THR A 118 -30.14 10.48 9.13
C THR A 118 -28.96 9.68 8.59
N CYS A 119 -28.69 8.48 9.11
CA CYS A 119 -27.59 7.63 8.67
C CYS A 119 -28.09 6.26 8.23
N LYS A 120 -27.96 5.92 6.94
CA LYS A 120 -28.31 4.60 6.41
C LYS A 120 -27.08 3.71 6.34
N SER A 121 -27.15 2.54 6.97
CA SER A 121 -26.10 1.52 6.92
C SER A 121 -26.40 0.48 5.86
N MET A 122 -25.42 0.14 5.09
CA MET A 122 -25.44 -0.89 4.04
C MET A 122 -24.42 -1.96 4.33
N ARG A 123 -24.83 -3.22 4.26
CA ARG A 123 -23.94 -4.36 4.35
C ARG A 123 -23.74 -4.97 2.98
N LEU A 124 -22.49 -5.00 2.51
CA LEU A 124 -22.10 -5.73 1.32
C LEU A 124 -21.64 -7.13 1.73
N THR A 125 -22.50 -8.14 1.52
CA THR A 125 -22.20 -9.55 1.86
C THR A 125 -21.91 -10.31 0.59
N GLN A 126 -20.65 -10.63 0.32
CA GLN A 126 -20.21 -11.33 -0.88
C GLN A 126 -20.02 -12.85 -0.69
N ALA A 127 -19.82 -13.29 0.56
CA ALA A 127 -19.10 -14.52 0.80
C ALA A 127 -19.81 -15.83 0.45
N LYS A 128 -21.05 -16.01 0.84
CA LYS A 128 -21.71 -17.33 0.68
C LYS A 128 -22.28 -17.58 -0.70
N THR A 129 -22.79 -16.52 -1.33
CA THR A 129 -23.46 -16.64 -2.62
C THR A 129 -22.46 -16.70 -3.78
N LEU A 130 -21.30 -16.00 -3.66
CA LEU A 130 -20.21 -16.11 -4.63
C LEU A 130 -19.58 -17.51 -4.63
N GLN A 131 -19.30 -18.06 -3.46
CA GLN A 131 -18.78 -19.44 -3.33
C GLN A 131 -19.74 -20.46 -3.91
N HIS A 132 -21.05 -20.30 -3.69
CA HIS A 132 -22.05 -21.20 -4.22
C HIS A 132 -22.20 -21.08 -5.75
N CYS A 133 -22.23 -19.87 -6.28
CA CYS A 133 -22.30 -19.62 -7.73
C CYS A 133 -21.01 -20.06 -8.44
N GLN A 134 -19.85 -19.92 -7.81
CA GLN A 134 -18.57 -20.38 -8.36
C GLN A 134 -18.40 -21.89 -8.27
N ALA A 135 -18.90 -22.56 -7.22
CA ALA A 135 -18.93 -24.01 -7.13
C ALA A 135 -19.82 -24.64 -8.23
N ILE A 136 -20.92 -23.96 -8.60
CA ILE A 136 -21.80 -24.36 -9.72
C ILE A 136 -21.12 -24.09 -11.08
N ALA A 137 -20.34 -22.99 -11.21
CA ALA A 137 -19.63 -22.64 -12.44
C ALA A 137 -18.36 -23.46 -12.70
N LEU A 138 -17.73 -23.98 -11.63
CA LEU A 138 -16.48 -24.75 -11.63
C LEU A 138 -16.71 -26.27 -11.54
N GLY A 139 -17.86 -26.80 -12.02
CA GLY A 139 -18.06 -28.24 -12.07
C GLY A 139 -16.77 -29.01 -12.34
N ARG A 140 -16.51 -30.02 -11.53
CA ARG A 140 -15.23 -30.65 -11.13
C ARG A 140 -14.22 -31.09 -12.22
N HIS A 141 -14.34 -30.86 -13.48
CA HIS A 141 -13.35 -31.26 -14.52
C HIS A 141 -13.66 -30.66 -15.91
N SER A 142 -13.53 -29.34 -16.10
CA SER A 142 -13.21 -28.77 -17.42
C SER A 142 -13.19 -27.24 -17.37
N GLN A 143 -12.35 -26.62 -18.20
CA GLN A 143 -12.33 -25.15 -18.37
C GLN A 143 -13.75 -24.65 -18.67
N PRO A 144 -14.33 -23.75 -17.88
CA PRO A 144 -15.69 -23.29 -18.09
C PRO A 144 -15.77 -22.46 -19.37
N GLY A 145 -16.69 -22.84 -20.28
CA GLY A 145 -16.96 -22.09 -21.52
C GLY A 145 -17.33 -20.63 -21.23
N ARG A 146 -17.13 -19.74 -22.21
CA ARG A 146 -17.40 -18.28 -22.10
C ARG A 146 -18.78 -17.95 -21.53
N LEU A 147 -19.78 -18.77 -21.85
CA LEU A 147 -21.16 -18.59 -21.38
C LEU A 147 -21.30 -18.86 -19.87
N ARG A 148 -20.63 -19.88 -19.34
CA ARG A 148 -20.65 -20.22 -17.90
C ARG A 148 -19.91 -19.15 -17.08
N LYS A 149 -18.79 -18.62 -17.59
CA LYS A 149 -18.08 -17.50 -16.95
C LYS A 149 -18.95 -16.23 -16.91
N ALA A 150 -19.66 -15.92 -18.00
CA ALA A 150 -20.58 -14.79 -18.04
C ALA A 150 -21.77 -14.94 -17.09
N LEU A 151 -22.33 -16.15 -17.00
CA LEU A 151 -23.43 -16.47 -16.07
C LEU A 151 -22.98 -16.40 -14.61
N ALA A 152 -21.81 -16.93 -14.30
CA ALA A 152 -21.24 -16.87 -12.95
C ALA A 152 -20.93 -15.41 -12.52
N LEU A 153 -20.44 -14.57 -13.44
CA LEU A 153 -20.24 -13.14 -13.20
C LEU A 153 -21.57 -12.42 -12.97
N SER A 154 -22.61 -12.74 -13.75
CA SER A 154 -23.96 -12.15 -13.62
C SER A 154 -24.63 -12.57 -12.31
N LEU A 155 -24.47 -13.84 -11.90
CA LEU A 155 -24.98 -14.35 -10.64
C LEU A 155 -24.21 -13.80 -9.44
N ALA A 156 -22.89 -13.61 -9.55
CA ALA A 156 -22.10 -12.94 -8.53
C ALA A 156 -22.49 -11.44 -8.37
N GLN A 157 -22.82 -10.77 -9.48
CA GLN A 157 -23.37 -9.42 -9.47
C GLN A 157 -24.76 -9.39 -8.83
N LEU A 158 -25.63 -10.36 -9.11
CA LEU A 158 -26.95 -10.48 -8.47
C LEU A 158 -26.85 -10.80 -6.96
N ALA A 159 -25.89 -11.59 -6.54
CA ALA A 159 -25.65 -11.88 -5.13
C ALA A 159 -25.14 -10.66 -4.37
N TRP A 160 -24.29 -9.86 -5.02
CA TRP A 160 -23.84 -8.56 -4.51
C TRP A 160 -25.03 -7.61 -4.35
N LEU A 161 -26.01 -7.66 -5.30
CA LEU A 161 -27.25 -6.92 -5.27
C LEU A 161 -28.19 -7.32 -4.12
N GLN A 162 -28.27 -8.59 -3.77
CA GLN A 162 -29.14 -9.08 -2.68
C GLN A 162 -28.69 -8.68 -1.29
N GLY A 163 -27.36 -8.45 -1.09
CA GLY A 163 -26.81 -7.89 0.16
C GLY A 163 -27.11 -6.41 0.36
N ALA A 164 -27.54 -5.72 -0.70
CA ALA A 164 -27.64 -4.26 -0.78
C ALA A 164 -29.08 -3.73 -0.60
N LYS A 165 -29.78 -4.19 0.43
CA LYS A 165 -31.21 -3.86 0.68
C LYS A 165 -31.56 -2.36 0.72
N HIS A 166 -30.56 -1.47 0.79
CA HIS A 166 -30.76 -0.02 0.92
C HIS A 166 -30.06 0.80 -0.19
N ILE A 167 -29.48 0.16 -1.22
CA ILE A 167 -28.92 0.89 -2.36
C ILE A 167 -30.04 1.15 -3.39
N PRO A 168 -30.20 2.38 -3.88
CA PRO A 168 -31.11 2.66 -5.00
C PRO A 168 -30.76 1.78 -6.21
N PHE A 169 -31.75 1.20 -6.85
CA PHE A 169 -31.56 0.31 -8.00
C PHE A 169 -30.69 0.93 -9.10
N GLY A 170 -30.88 2.24 -9.36
CA GLY A 170 -30.06 2.97 -10.32
C GLY A 170 -28.57 3.03 -9.96
N SER A 171 -28.25 3.16 -8.68
CA SER A 171 -26.83 3.12 -8.20
C SER A 171 -26.22 1.75 -8.42
N LEU A 172 -26.98 0.68 -8.22
CA LEU A 172 -26.52 -0.69 -8.46
C LEU A 172 -26.26 -0.93 -9.95
N TYR A 173 -27.14 -0.44 -10.79
CA TYR A 173 -26.96 -0.50 -12.24
C TYR A 173 -25.68 0.24 -12.69
N GLU A 174 -25.46 1.46 -12.19
CA GLU A 174 -24.26 2.22 -12.52
C GLU A 174 -22.97 1.56 -11.99
N LEU A 175 -22.98 0.98 -10.79
CA LEU A 175 -21.85 0.22 -10.27
C LEU A 175 -21.53 -1.01 -11.14
N ALA A 176 -22.56 -1.76 -11.55
CA ALA A 176 -22.39 -2.89 -12.46
C ALA A 176 -21.86 -2.45 -13.83
N ALA A 177 -22.36 -1.31 -14.35
CA ALA A 177 -21.89 -0.71 -15.59
C ALA A 177 -20.43 -0.27 -15.48
N LEU A 178 -20.04 0.36 -14.37
CA LEU A 178 -18.67 0.76 -14.08
C LEU A 178 -17.72 -0.44 -14.07
N MET A 179 -18.06 -1.52 -13.35
CA MET A 179 -17.23 -2.72 -13.28
C MET A 179 -17.06 -3.40 -14.65
N ARG A 180 -18.14 -3.46 -15.42
CA ARG A 180 -18.09 -3.98 -16.79
C ARG A 180 -17.25 -3.10 -17.69
N PHE A 181 -17.42 -1.79 -17.60
CA PHE A 181 -16.66 -0.80 -18.38
C PHE A 181 -15.17 -0.87 -18.06
N ALA A 182 -14.79 -0.89 -16.78
CA ALA A 182 -13.39 -1.00 -16.35
C ALA A 182 -12.69 -2.24 -16.93
N LYS A 183 -13.42 -3.36 -17.02
CA LYS A 183 -12.90 -4.60 -17.60
C LYS A 183 -12.80 -4.59 -19.13
N SER A 184 -13.80 -3.99 -19.81
CA SER A 184 -13.88 -4.00 -21.27
C SER A 184 -13.16 -2.85 -21.94
N ASN A 185 -12.94 -1.76 -21.22
CA ASN A 185 -12.34 -0.52 -21.72
C ASN A 185 -11.22 -0.02 -20.80
N PRO A 186 -10.15 -0.80 -20.59
CA PRO A 186 -9.02 -0.33 -19.79
C PRO A 186 -8.41 0.90 -20.49
N PRO A 187 -7.97 1.92 -19.73
CA PRO A 187 -7.28 3.06 -20.30
C PRO A 187 -6.01 2.62 -21.02
N ARG A 188 -5.77 3.17 -22.22
CA ARG A 188 -4.56 2.85 -23.02
C ARG A 188 -3.37 3.71 -22.68
N ALA A 189 -3.60 4.84 -22.07
CA ALA A 189 -2.59 5.80 -21.64
C ALA A 189 -3.01 6.46 -20.33
N SER A 190 -2.07 7.16 -19.69
CA SER A 190 -2.35 7.91 -18.48
C SER A 190 -3.32 9.07 -18.80
N CYS A 191 -4.52 9.01 -18.26
CA CYS A 191 -5.55 10.05 -18.36
C CYS A 191 -6.25 10.22 -16.99
N ALA A 192 -7.00 11.31 -16.84
CA ALA A 192 -7.77 11.53 -15.61
C ALA A 192 -8.94 10.54 -15.48
N VAL A 193 -9.30 10.20 -14.25
CA VAL A 193 -10.44 9.31 -13.96
C VAL A 193 -11.72 9.88 -14.51
N ASN A 194 -11.92 11.21 -14.44
CA ASN A 194 -13.13 11.86 -14.96
C ASN A 194 -13.26 11.66 -16.47
N ASP A 195 -12.17 11.85 -17.22
CA ASP A 195 -12.17 11.69 -18.68
C ASP A 195 -12.44 10.25 -19.10
N TRP A 196 -11.84 9.29 -18.37
CA TRP A 196 -12.06 7.87 -18.63
C TRP A 196 -13.50 7.44 -18.39
N LEU A 197 -14.14 7.96 -17.33
CA LEU A 197 -15.50 7.58 -16.93
C LEU A 197 -16.60 8.41 -17.60
N ASP A 198 -16.27 9.48 -18.34
CA ASP A 198 -17.24 10.34 -19.01
C ASP A 198 -18.26 9.59 -19.88
N PRO A 199 -17.88 8.57 -20.69
CA PRO A 199 -18.82 7.81 -21.50
C PRO A 199 -19.93 7.11 -20.70
N LEU A 200 -19.71 6.83 -19.40
CA LEU A 200 -20.71 6.19 -18.55
C LEU A 200 -21.82 7.14 -18.09
N ARG A 201 -21.61 8.44 -18.17
CA ARG A 201 -22.58 9.48 -17.76
C ARG A 201 -23.22 9.17 -16.39
N LEU A 202 -22.39 8.80 -15.40
CA LEU A 202 -22.84 8.44 -14.07
C LEU A 202 -23.63 9.57 -13.41
N LYS A 203 -24.84 9.29 -12.93
CA LYS A 203 -25.76 10.29 -12.36
C LYS A 203 -25.96 10.14 -10.86
N HIS A 204 -25.82 8.91 -10.34
CA HIS A 204 -26.11 8.64 -8.93
C HIS A 204 -24.99 9.13 -8.02
N SER A 205 -25.33 10.00 -7.07
CA SER A 205 -24.37 10.61 -6.15
C SER A 205 -23.61 9.58 -5.31
N LEU A 206 -24.24 8.47 -4.94
CA LEU A 206 -23.59 7.39 -4.21
C LEU A 206 -22.43 6.78 -4.99
N VAL A 207 -22.61 6.53 -6.31
CA VAL A 207 -21.56 5.96 -7.17
C VAL A 207 -20.42 6.97 -7.35
N GLN A 208 -20.76 8.24 -7.55
CA GLN A 208 -19.78 9.32 -7.69
C GLN A 208 -18.91 9.44 -6.43
N ARG A 209 -19.52 9.43 -5.24
CA ARG A 209 -18.82 9.49 -3.95
C ARG A 209 -17.98 8.24 -3.69
N TRP A 210 -18.47 7.06 -4.08
CA TRP A 210 -17.71 5.82 -3.95
C TRP A 210 -16.45 5.84 -4.83
N ILE A 211 -16.53 6.35 -6.08
CA ILE A 211 -15.38 6.53 -6.96
C ILE A 211 -14.38 7.51 -6.34
N ALA A 212 -14.86 8.65 -5.83
CA ALA A 212 -14.00 9.62 -5.16
C ALA A 212 -13.28 9.00 -3.94
N ALA A 213 -14.02 8.25 -3.11
CA ALA A 213 -13.47 7.53 -1.96
C ALA A 213 -12.38 6.51 -2.35
N LEU A 214 -12.56 5.81 -3.48
CA LEU A 214 -11.53 4.90 -4.00
C LEU A 214 -10.30 5.65 -4.49
N CYS A 215 -10.46 6.78 -5.17
CA CYS A 215 -9.33 7.61 -5.59
C CYS A 215 -8.55 8.13 -4.36
N GLU A 216 -9.24 8.61 -3.35
CA GLU A 216 -8.61 9.09 -2.11
C GLU A 216 -7.89 7.95 -1.35
N SER A 217 -8.55 6.82 -1.17
CA SER A 217 -8.02 5.73 -0.33
C SER A 217 -6.99 4.84 -1.03
N ALA A 218 -7.19 4.52 -2.31
CA ALA A 218 -6.30 3.62 -3.04
C ALA A 218 -5.22 4.34 -3.84
N LEU A 219 -5.48 5.59 -4.27
CA LEU A 219 -4.55 6.38 -5.08
C LEU A 219 -3.93 7.55 -4.32
N ASN A 220 -4.36 7.79 -3.10
CA ASN A 220 -4.00 8.96 -2.27
C ASN A 220 -4.10 10.29 -3.05
N CYS A 221 -5.18 10.45 -3.80
CA CYS A 221 -5.32 11.53 -4.78
C CYS A 221 -6.79 11.88 -4.97
N PRO A 222 -7.15 13.17 -5.04
CA PRO A 222 -8.50 13.57 -5.42
C PRO A 222 -8.88 13.04 -6.81
N ARG A 223 -10.15 12.71 -7.01
CA ARG A 223 -10.65 12.10 -8.24
C ARG A 223 -10.28 12.88 -9.51
N GLU A 224 -10.27 14.21 -9.43
CA GLU A 224 -9.97 15.13 -10.54
C GLU A 224 -8.52 15.01 -11.04
N GLN A 225 -7.63 14.56 -10.16
CA GLN A 225 -6.19 14.40 -10.43
C GLN A 225 -5.79 12.92 -10.57
N ALA A 226 -6.70 12.01 -10.21
CA ALA A 226 -6.41 10.59 -10.13
C ALA A 226 -6.17 9.97 -11.51
N CYS A 227 -5.22 9.03 -11.58
CA CYS A 227 -4.86 8.31 -12.78
C CYS A 227 -5.85 7.16 -13.07
N ALA A 228 -6.54 7.24 -14.21
CA ALA A 228 -7.50 6.22 -14.63
C ALA A 228 -6.85 4.83 -14.80
N LEU A 229 -5.62 4.79 -15.31
CA LEU A 229 -4.89 3.53 -15.52
C LEU A 229 -4.69 2.78 -14.19
N ARG A 230 -4.30 3.52 -13.12
CA ARG A 230 -4.11 2.94 -11.78
C ARG A 230 -5.43 2.58 -11.11
N LEU A 231 -6.47 3.41 -11.28
CA LEU A 231 -7.81 3.06 -10.77
C LEU A 231 -8.37 1.83 -11.47
N SER A 232 -8.21 1.73 -12.79
CA SER A 232 -8.62 0.54 -13.56
C SER A 232 -7.92 -0.72 -13.06
N THR A 233 -6.63 -0.65 -12.73
CA THR A 233 -5.89 -1.76 -12.13
C THR A 233 -6.50 -2.18 -10.78
N VAL A 234 -6.79 -1.22 -9.88
CA VAL A 234 -7.45 -1.50 -8.60
C VAL A 234 -8.80 -2.18 -8.79
N LEU A 235 -9.64 -1.65 -9.69
CA LEU A 235 -10.96 -2.21 -9.95
C LEU A 235 -10.88 -3.64 -10.52
N ASN A 236 -9.94 -3.89 -11.42
CA ASN A 236 -9.81 -5.20 -12.07
C ASN A 236 -9.12 -6.23 -11.16
N GLU A 237 -8.07 -5.89 -10.46
CA GLU A 237 -7.33 -6.84 -9.62
C GLU A 237 -8.04 -7.14 -8.30
N ALA A 238 -8.53 -6.13 -7.59
CA ALA A 238 -9.13 -6.31 -6.28
C ALA A 238 -10.63 -6.63 -6.32
N MET A 239 -11.37 -6.15 -7.31
CA MET A 239 -12.83 -6.20 -7.31
C MET A 239 -13.43 -7.05 -8.42
N ALA A 240 -12.81 -7.11 -9.59
CA ALA A 240 -13.29 -7.88 -10.75
C ALA A 240 -12.41 -9.09 -11.08
N SER A 241 -11.43 -9.41 -10.24
CA SER A 241 -10.58 -10.59 -10.40
C SER A 241 -11.39 -11.88 -10.39
N ALA A 242 -10.96 -12.84 -11.20
CA ALA A 242 -11.52 -14.20 -11.18
C ALA A 242 -10.99 -15.03 -9.99
N GLU A 243 -9.98 -14.55 -9.28
CA GLU A 243 -9.47 -15.19 -8.07
C GLU A 243 -10.43 -14.98 -6.92
N LEU A 244 -10.80 -16.07 -6.25
CA LEU A 244 -11.83 -16.11 -5.22
C LEU A 244 -11.53 -15.22 -4.01
N ASP A 245 -10.27 -15.03 -3.71
CA ASP A 245 -9.80 -14.33 -2.52
C ASP A 245 -9.14 -12.97 -2.81
N ALA A 246 -9.11 -12.52 -4.08
CA ALA A 246 -8.48 -11.26 -4.45
C ALA A 246 -9.08 -10.04 -3.71
N SER A 247 -10.37 -10.05 -3.45
CA SER A 247 -11.08 -9.03 -2.69
C SER A 247 -11.12 -9.25 -1.18
N HIS A 248 -10.63 -10.39 -0.68
CA HIS A 248 -10.51 -10.62 0.76
C HIS A 248 -9.59 -9.57 1.38
N TRP A 249 -9.88 -9.16 2.61
CA TRP A 249 -9.04 -8.24 3.35
C TRP A 249 -8.32 -8.93 4.50
N LEU A 250 -7.13 -8.46 4.83
CA LEU A 250 -6.32 -9.01 5.90
C LEU A 250 -6.76 -8.42 7.24
N GLN A 251 -7.29 -9.28 8.11
CA GLN A 251 -7.52 -8.96 9.51
C GLN A 251 -6.30 -9.37 10.33
N GLN A 252 -5.63 -8.40 10.95
CA GLN A 252 -4.41 -8.60 11.73
C GLN A 252 -4.61 -8.27 13.22
N ASN A 253 -3.90 -8.97 14.09
CA ASN A 253 -3.88 -8.76 15.53
C ASN A 253 -2.56 -8.17 16.05
N CYS A 254 -1.66 -7.80 15.15
CA CYS A 254 -0.39 -7.14 15.42
C CYS A 254 -0.24 -5.90 14.53
N ASP A 255 0.72 -5.03 14.82
CA ASP A 255 1.05 -3.93 13.93
C ASP A 255 1.80 -4.40 12.67
N LEU A 256 1.90 -3.52 11.66
CA LEU A 256 2.54 -3.83 10.38
C LEU A 256 4.04 -4.11 10.50
N GLY A 257 4.71 -3.54 11.48
CA GLY A 257 6.11 -3.83 11.76
C GLY A 257 6.31 -5.28 12.17
N GLU A 258 5.49 -5.76 13.09
CA GLU A 258 5.47 -7.16 13.55
C GLU A 258 4.90 -8.12 12.49
N LEU A 259 4.03 -7.62 11.61
CA LEU A 259 3.40 -8.44 10.58
C LEU A 259 4.40 -8.93 9.53
N LEU A 260 5.28 -8.03 9.04
CA LEU A 260 6.20 -8.37 7.94
C LEU A 260 7.60 -7.78 8.09
N ALA A 261 7.78 -6.53 8.54
CA ALA A 261 9.10 -5.90 8.54
C ALA A 261 10.10 -6.64 9.45
N LYS A 262 9.70 -6.96 10.66
CA LYS A 262 10.52 -7.71 11.61
C LYS A 262 10.78 -9.15 11.16
N PRO A 263 9.78 -9.93 10.69
CA PRO A 263 10.02 -11.24 10.09
C PRO A 263 11.01 -11.23 8.91
N LEU A 264 10.94 -10.21 8.03
CA LEU A 264 11.91 -10.07 6.94
C LEU A 264 13.33 -9.78 7.45
N LEU A 265 13.45 -8.99 8.51
CA LEU A 265 14.74 -8.69 9.13
C LEU A 265 15.36 -9.92 9.82
N GLU A 266 14.57 -10.64 10.62
CA GLU A 266 15.00 -11.76 11.41
C GLU A 266 15.25 -13.04 10.59
N GLY A 267 14.53 -13.17 9.46
CA GLY A 267 14.57 -14.38 8.64
C GLY A 267 13.72 -15.50 9.22
N ARG A 268 13.90 -16.70 8.69
CA ARG A 268 13.14 -17.88 9.07
C ARG A 268 13.99 -18.85 9.87
N THR A 269 13.48 -19.27 11.03
CA THR A 269 14.02 -20.37 11.84
C THR A 269 13.17 -21.63 11.66
N ASP A 270 13.26 -22.29 10.49
CA ASP A 270 12.64 -23.62 10.33
C ASP A 270 13.56 -24.73 10.82
N SER A 271 12.95 -25.81 11.31
CA SER A 271 13.62 -27.06 11.64
C SER A 271 14.28 -27.78 10.45
N ASP A 272 14.06 -27.30 9.24
CA ASP A 272 14.70 -27.82 8.01
C ASP A 272 15.97 -27.00 7.72
N GLU A 273 17.11 -27.51 8.15
CA GLU A 273 18.45 -26.88 8.06
C GLU A 273 18.85 -26.43 6.64
N ARG A 274 18.17 -26.91 5.59
CA ARG A 274 18.45 -26.57 4.19
C ARG A 274 17.87 -25.23 3.75
N ARG A 275 17.09 -24.53 4.59
CA ARG A 275 16.41 -23.25 4.26
C ARG A 275 16.59 -22.15 5.31
N HIS A 276 17.66 -22.22 6.11
CA HIS A 276 17.93 -21.19 7.12
C HIS A 276 18.44 -19.91 6.44
N SER A 277 17.57 -18.88 6.38
CA SER A 277 18.02 -17.51 6.12
C SER A 277 18.19 -16.82 7.48
N GLY A 278 19.43 -16.63 7.91
CA GLY A 278 19.73 -15.88 9.14
C GLY A 278 19.25 -14.42 9.08
N PRO A 279 19.43 -13.63 10.14
CA PRO A 279 19.05 -12.22 10.16
C PRO A 279 19.81 -11.42 9.10
N LEU A 280 19.18 -10.35 8.61
CA LEU A 280 19.84 -9.39 7.72
C LEU A 280 20.85 -8.54 8.50
N GLU A 281 21.96 -8.18 7.85
CA GLU A 281 22.91 -7.20 8.39
C GLU A 281 22.29 -5.80 8.36
N LEU A 282 21.81 -5.32 9.51
CA LEU A 282 21.15 -4.02 9.66
C LEU A 282 22.07 -3.03 10.38
N HIS A 283 22.34 -1.90 9.74
CA HIS A 283 22.95 -0.71 10.31
C HIS A 283 21.85 0.30 10.66
N GLY A 284 21.25 0.15 11.85
CA GLY A 284 20.26 1.10 12.38
C GLY A 284 20.90 2.39 12.87
N SER A 285 20.13 3.49 12.93
CA SER A 285 20.61 4.85 13.25
C SER A 285 21.76 5.33 12.34
N SER A 286 21.83 4.79 11.13
CA SER A 286 22.89 5.03 10.14
C SER A 286 22.33 5.77 8.93
N ARG A 287 22.10 7.07 9.08
CA ARG A 287 21.61 7.92 7.99
C ARG A 287 22.70 8.12 6.94
N VAL A 288 22.44 7.67 5.72
CA VAL A 288 23.30 7.94 4.56
C VAL A 288 23.07 9.38 4.10
N LEU A 289 24.16 10.16 4.09
CA LEU A 289 24.15 11.59 3.74
C LEU A 289 24.53 11.85 2.29
N LYS A 290 25.39 11.00 1.72
CA LYS A 290 25.93 11.17 0.37
C LYS A 290 26.33 9.85 -0.24
N LEU A 291 26.11 9.72 -1.54
CA LEU A 291 26.65 8.66 -2.41
C LEU A 291 27.87 9.21 -3.12
N ILE A 292 28.94 8.44 -3.14
CA ILE A 292 30.18 8.78 -3.83
C ILE A 292 30.49 7.63 -4.78
N SER A 293 30.63 7.92 -6.07
CA SER A 293 30.97 6.94 -7.08
C SER A 293 32.38 7.20 -7.57
N VAL A 294 33.15 6.13 -7.66
CA VAL A 294 34.51 6.15 -8.21
C VAL A 294 34.56 5.10 -9.34
N ASN A 295 34.98 5.51 -10.53
CA ASN A 295 35.20 4.58 -11.62
C ASN A 295 36.45 3.73 -11.33
N VAL A 296 36.24 2.46 -11.03
CA VAL A 296 37.34 1.51 -10.81
C VAL A 296 37.56 0.73 -12.10
N ARG A 297 38.78 0.80 -12.64
CA ARG A 297 39.22 -0.12 -13.70
C ARG A 297 39.45 -1.49 -13.07
N PRO A 298 38.88 -2.56 -13.58
CA PRO A 298 39.13 -3.91 -13.03
C PRO A 298 40.58 -4.31 -13.38
N GLU A 299 41.49 -4.16 -12.44
CA GLU A 299 42.90 -4.47 -12.61
C GLU A 299 43.20 -5.98 -12.67
N HIS A 300 42.27 -6.87 -12.31
CA HIS A 300 42.55 -8.30 -12.14
C HIS A 300 41.43 -9.28 -12.52
N ARG A 301 40.76 -9.07 -13.62
CA ARG A 301 40.00 -10.20 -14.24
C ARG A 301 40.49 -10.37 -15.66
N GLY A 302 41.24 -11.48 -15.90
CA GLY A 302 41.84 -11.83 -17.17
C GLY A 302 40.78 -12.02 -18.28
N GLY A 303 40.28 -10.95 -18.82
CA GLY A 303 39.36 -10.88 -19.94
C GLY A 303 39.47 -9.51 -20.60
N ILE A 304 39.77 -9.53 -21.90
CA ILE A 304 39.88 -8.36 -22.75
C ILE A 304 38.51 -7.70 -22.85
N ASN A 305 38.41 -6.39 -22.49
CA ASN A 305 37.23 -5.51 -22.63
C ASN A 305 36.15 -5.58 -21.54
N HIS A 306 36.49 -5.29 -20.29
CA HIS A 306 35.44 -4.89 -19.31
C HIS A 306 35.42 -3.36 -19.20
N GLU A 307 34.27 -2.76 -19.52
CA GLU A 307 34.02 -1.33 -19.24
C GLU A 307 34.18 -1.04 -17.75
N PRO A 308 34.74 0.13 -17.37
CA PRO A 308 34.89 0.50 -15.98
C PRO A 308 33.52 0.56 -15.32
N ARG A 309 33.30 -0.20 -14.22
CA ARG A 309 32.09 -0.15 -13.43
C ARG A 309 32.25 0.79 -12.27
N PRO A 310 31.22 1.57 -11.90
CA PRO A 310 31.29 2.41 -10.73
C PRO A 310 31.35 1.56 -9.45
N ALA A 311 32.29 1.86 -8.57
CA ALA A 311 32.29 1.44 -7.19
C ALA A 311 31.67 2.54 -6.33
N TRP A 312 30.87 2.16 -5.36
CA TRP A 312 30.10 3.07 -4.55
C TRP A 312 30.61 3.15 -3.12
N TRP A 313 30.60 4.36 -2.59
CA TRP A 313 30.91 4.63 -1.20
C TRP A 313 29.78 5.46 -0.56
N LEU A 314 29.53 5.21 0.73
CA LEU A 314 28.51 5.91 1.50
C LEU A 314 29.16 6.80 2.54
N ARG A 315 28.72 8.07 2.60
CA ARG A 315 28.97 8.95 3.74
C ARG A 315 27.83 8.78 4.73
N ILE A 316 28.12 8.31 5.94
CA ILE A 316 27.11 8.07 6.99
C ILE A 316 27.22 9.21 8.02
N ALA A 317 26.09 9.66 8.55
CA ALA A 317 26.04 10.67 9.60
C ALA A 317 26.78 10.18 10.84
N GLY A 318 27.62 11.05 11.42
CA GLY A 318 28.40 10.72 12.62
C GLY A 318 29.62 9.85 12.37
N SER A 319 29.93 9.48 11.12
CA SER A 319 31.15 8.75 10.76
C SER A 319 32.07 9.62 9.92
N GLU A 320 33.34 9.68 10.26
CA GLU A 320 34.37 10.30 9.43
C GLU A 320 34.80 9.41 8.27
N GLN A 321 34.66 8.10 8.43
CA GLN A 321 35.04 7.11 7.42
C GLN A 321 33.93 6.89 6.40
N LEU A 322 34.32 6.58 5.17
CA LEU A 322 33.42 6.15 4.13
C LEU A 322 33.18 4.64 4.24
N GLU A 323 31.94 4.23 4.13
CA GLU A 323 31.55 2.82 4.02
C GLU A 323 31.58 2.40 2.55
N GLY A 324 32.22 1.29 2.25
CA GLY A 324 32.35 0.78 0.88
C GLY A 324 33.69 0.06 0.63
N PRO A 325 34.05 -0.18 -0.61
CA PRO A 325 33.24 0.00 -1.81
C PRO A 325 32.07 -0.97 -1.91
N PHE A 326 30.98 -0.55 -2.56
CA PHE A 326 29.85 -1.40 -2.91
C PHE A 326 29.77 -1.53 -4.44
N ASP A 327 29.44 -2.73 -4.91
CA ASP A 327 29.24 -3.01 -6.34
C ASP A 327 27.84 -2.53 -6.79
N HIS A 328 26.84 -2.60 -5.89
CA HIS A 328 25.46 -2.18 -6.16
C HIS A 328 24.88 -1.36 -5.00
N ILE A 329 24.09 -0.37 -5.35
CA ILE A 329 23.28 0.43 -4.41
C ILE A 329 21.81 0.24 -4.75
N VAL A 330 20.98 -0.02 -3.74
CA VAL A 330 19.52 -0.03 -3.84
C VAL A 330 18.98 1.16 -3.05
N LEU A 331 18.29 2.08 -3.70
CA LEU A 331 17.58 3.19 -3.04
C LEU A 331 16.14 2.76 -2.73
N ALA A 332 15.88 2.45 -1.47
CA ALA A 332 14.56 2.05 -0.96
C ALA A 332 13.98 3.15 -0.04
N LEU A 333 13.95 4.38 -0.53
CA LEU A 333 13.57 5.59 0.17
C LEU A 333 12.26 6.17 -0.39
N SER A 334 11.61 7.10 0.33
CA SER A 334 10.55 7.92 -0.27
C SER A 334 11.13 8.84 -1.36
N PRO A 335 10.31 9.33 -2.31
CA PRO A 335 10.80 10.23 -3.36
C PRO A 335 11.57 11.43 -2.82
N GLU A 336 11.09 12.05 -1.76
CA GLU A 336 11.71 13.25 -1.15
C GLU A 336 13.07 12.92 -0.50
N GLN A 337 13.14 11.77 0.20
CA GLN A 337 14.39 11.33 0.82
C GLN A 337 15.40 10.91 -0.24
N ALA A 338 14.95 10.23 -1.30
CA ALA A 338 15.78 9.88 -2.44
C ALA A 338 16.29 11.14 -3.14
N LEU A 339 15.42 12.13 -3.38
CA LEU A 339 15.80 13.41 -3.99
C LEU A 339 16.85 14.14 -3.14
N ALA A 340 16.64 14.25 -1.84
CA ALA A 340 17.59 14.91 -0.94
C ALA A 340 18.95 14.22 -0.94
N LEU A 341 18.99 12.88 -0.90
CA LEU A 341 20.22 12.11 -0.96
C LEU A 341 20.93 12.27 -2.32
N VAL A 342 20.19 12.18 -3.41
CA VAL A 342 20.73 12.35 -4.77
C VAL A 342 21.28 13.76 -4.97
N GLN A 343 20.56 14.81 -4.56
CA GLN A 343 21.02 16.19 -4.64
C GLN A 343 22.30 16.43 -3.83
N ALA A 344 22.38 15.88 -2.61
CA ALA A 344 23.58 15.95 -1.78
C ALA A 344 24.78 15.19 -2.41
N SER A 345 24.49 14.27 -3.33
CA SER A 345 25.50 13.43 -4.01
C SER A 345 25.97 14.01 -5.33
N LEU A 346 25.30 15.03 -5.88
CA LEU A 346 25.75 15.72 -7.08
C LEU A 346 27.07 16.43 -6.77
N SER A 347 28.15 15.96 -7.38
CA SER A 347 29.46 16.63 -7.38
C SER A 347 29.71 17.20 -8.77
N CYS A 348 30.64 18.18 -8.88
CA CYS A 348 30.92 18.86 -10.15
C CYS A 348 31.43 17.98 -11.29
N ASP A 349 31.77 16.72 -11.01
CA ASP A 349 32.35 15.80 -11.99
C ASP A 349 31.31 14.81 -12.52
N ASN A 350 30.67 15.15 -13.63
CA ASN A 350 30.05 14.27 -14.66
C ASN A 350 29.09 13.14 -14.21
N MET A 351 28.18 13.36 -13.24
CA MET A 351 27.16 12.39 -12.92
C MET A 351 25.82 12.71 -13.62
N THR A 352 25.77 12.66 -14.94
CA THR A 352 24.57 12.95 -15.75
C THR A 352 23.35 12.10 -15.35
N TRP A 353 23.57 10.87 -14.91
CA TRP A 353 22.51 9.97 -14.47
C TRP A 353 21.95 10.33 -13.07
N LEU A 354 22.77 10.80 -12.09
CA LEU A 354 22.23 11.34 -10.83
C LEU A 354 21.41 12.62 -11.05
N ALA A 355 21.87 13.50 -11.94
CA ALA A 355 21.13 14.69 -12.32
C ALA A 355 19.80 14.31 -13.01
N SER A 356 19.80 13.30 -13.87
CA SER A 356 18.60 12.74 -14.48
C SER A 356 17.64 12.17 -13.44
N LEU A 357 18.15 11.43 -12.44
CA LEU A 357 17.33 10.93 -11.34
C LEU A 357 16.76 12.06 -10.49
N ALA A 358 17.58 13.05 -10.11
CA ALA A 358 17.11 14.21 -9.34
C ALA A 358 15.99 14.96 -10.07
N LYS A 359 16.15 15.18 -11.38
CA LYS A 359 15.10 15.79 -12.21
C LYS A 359 13.79 14.99 -12.14
N ARG A 360 13.84 13.66 -12.39
CA ARG A 360 12.64 12.80 -12.33
C ARG A 360 11.98 12.81 -10.96
N LEU A 361 12.76 12.74 -9.89
CA LEU A 361 12.24 12.79 -8.53
C LEU A 361 11.57 14.14 -8.22
N SER A 362 12.09 15.25 -8.75
CA SER A 362 11.50 16.59 -8.58
C SER A 362 10.20 16.79 -9.36
N GLU A 363 9.98 15.98 -10.41
CA GLU A 363 8.77 15.98 -11.25
C GLU A 363 7.63 15.13 -10.65
N LEU A 364 7.93 14.29 -9.63
CA LEU A 364 6.90 13.50 -8.96
C LEU A 364 5.93 14.40 -8.18
N PRO A 365 4.65 14.04 -8.10
CA PRO A 365 3.67 14.82 -7.36
C PRO A 365 4.05 14.87 -5.89
N LYS A 366 3.86 16.04 -5.27
CA LYS A 366 4.07 16.20 -3.83
C LYS A 366 3.14 15.26 -3.06
N PRO A 367 3.64 14.58 -2.02
CA PRO A 367 2.82 13.66 -1.23
C PRO A 367 1.67 14.40 -0.56
N LEU A 368 0.53 13.73 -0.50
CA LEU A 368 -0.60 14.12 0.33
C LEU A 368 -0.55 13.33 1.64
N GLY A 369 -0.96 13.96 2.73
CA GLY A 369 -0.97 13.34 4.03
C GLY A 369 -2.12 12.35 4.20
N ILE A 370 -1.97 11.49 5.19
CA ILE A 370 -3.04 10.61 5.69
C ILE A 370 -3.16 10.85 7.19
N LEU A 371 -4.38 11.13 7.65
CA LEU A 371 -4.71 11.15 9.07
C LEU A 371 -5.24 9.78 9.45
N THR A 372 -4.64 9.18 10.48
CA THR A 372 -5.21 8.04 11.19
C THR A 372 -5.52 8.47 12.62
N ARG A 373 -6.80 8.51 12.97
CA ARG A 373 -7.27 8.71 14.35
C ARG A 373 -7.47 7.36 14.99
N TRP A 374 -6.58 6.97 15.88
CA TRP A 374 -6.76 5.80 16.70
C TRP A 374 -7.67 6.12 17.87
N MET A 375 -8.74 5.34 18.06
CA MET A 375 -9.77 5.55 19.05
C MET A 375 -9.95 4.31 19.91
N LEU A 376 -10.17 4.49 21.21
CA LEU A 376 -10.71 3.48 22.10
C LEU A 376 -12.23 3.63 22.13
N LEU A 377 -12.96 2.72 21.50
CA LEU A 377 -14.41 2.85 21.32
C LEU A 377 -15.17 2.52 22.60
N GLN A 378 -16.25 3.28 22.86
CA GLN A 378 -17.17 3.09 23.99
C GLN A 378 -18.19 1.96 23.72
N ARG A 379 -17.79 0.88 23.06
CA ARG A 379 -18.70 -0.24 22.71
C ARG A 379 -18.33 -1.48 23.50
N LYS A 380 -19.35 -2.36 23.75
CA LYS A 380 -19.08 -3.74 24.16
C LYS A 380 -18.20 -4.41 23.11
N PRO A 381 -17.21 -5.23 23.51
CA PRO A 381 -16.33 -5.91 22.59
C PRO A 381 -17.16 -6.74 21.59
N LEU A 382 -17.05 -6.38 20.32
CA LEU A 382 -17.60 -7.16 19.22
C LEU A 382 -16.74 -8.42 19.04
N SER A 383 -17.36 -9.52 18.67
CA SER A 383 -16.59 -10.67 18.23
C SER A 383 -15.80 -10.33 16.96
N ASP A 384 -14.69 -11.01 16.71
CA ASP A 384 -13.87 -10.76 15.51
C ASP A 384 -14.65 -10.94 14.20
N LYS A 385 -15.74 -11.73 14.22
CA LYS A 385 -16.65 -11.91 13.06
C LYS A 385 -17.52 -10.68 12.80
N GLU A 386 -17.77 -9.86 13.82
CA GLU A 386 -18.59 -8.64 13.73
C GLU A 386 -17.74 -7.40 13.43
N ARG A 387 -16.42 -7.48 13.60
CA ARG A 387 -15.47 -6.41 13.34
C ARG A 387 -15.19 -6.33 11.84
N ARG A 388 -15.79 -5.37 11.16
CA ARG A 388 -15.67 -5.17 9.72
C ARG A 388 -15.23 -3.75 9.43
N PRO A 389 -14.42 -3.52 8.38
CA PRO A 389 -14.16 -2.17 7.90
C PRO A 389 -15.45 -1.48 7.48
N GLU A 390 -15.55 -0.19 7.76
CA GLU A 390 -16.68 0.64 7.36
C GLU A 390 -16.19 1.80 6.50
N LEU A 391 -16.79 1.96 5.32
CA LEU A 391 -16.60 3.14 4.48
C LEU A 391 -17.67 4.17 4.83
N LEU A 392 -17.23 5.33 5.28
CA LEU A 392 -18.07 6.45 5.71
C LEU A 392 -18.12 7.50 4.59
N LEU A 393 -19.27 7.61 3.90
CA LEU A 393 -19.47 8.52 2.79
C LEU A 393 -20.30 9.72 3.22
N ARG A 394 -19.72 10.91 3.20
CA ARG A 394 -20.44 12.19 3.36
C ARG A 394 -21.02 12.65 2.02
N GLU A 395 -21.98 13.57 2.05
CA GLU A 395 -22.50 14.20 0.84
C GLU A 395 -21.46 15.12 0.21
N ARG A 396 -20.71 15.85 1.02
CA ARG A 396 -19.56 16.68 0.63
C ARG A 396 -18.38 16.41 1.54
N GLY A 397 -17.17 16.68 1.04
CA GLY A 397 -15.91 16.48 1.74
C GLY A 397 -15.34 15.08 1.59
N ALA A 398 -14.24 14.81 2.30
CA ALA A 398 -13.51 13.57 2.21
C ALA A 398 -14.32 12.37 2.72
N ALA A 399 -14.11 11.21 2.11
CA ALA A 399 -14.53 9.93 2.66
C ALA A 399 -13.57 9.47 3.76
N ALA A 400 -14.06 8.63 4.67
CA ALA A 400 -13.22 8.01 5.68
C ALA A 400 -13.46 6.51 5.77
N TRP A 401 -12.42 5.79 6.20
CA TRP A 401 -12.52 4.39 6.55
C TRP A 401 -12.42 4.23 8.06
N LEU A 402 -13.31 3.43 8.64
CA LEU A 402 -13.22 2.98 10.03
C LEU A 402 -12.80 1.51 10.05
N PHE A 403 -11.63 1.24 10.65
CA PHE A 403 -11.05 -0.10 10.76
C PHE A 403 -11.04 -0.56 12.23
N PRO A 404 -11.97 -1.42 12.65
CA PRO A 404 -11.92 -2.05 13.96
C PRO A 404 -10.69 -2.97 14.08
N ARG A 405 -9.95 -2.88 15.18
CA ARG A 405 -8.79 -3.72 15.44
C ARG A 405 -9.21 -5.09 16.00
N SER A 406 -8.60 -6.17 15.53
CA SER A 406 -8.84 -7.51 16.07
C SER A 406 -8.31 -7.64 17.50
N GLY A 407 -9.05 -8.33 18.38
CA GLY A 407 -8.64 -8.57 19.76
C GLY A 407 -8.56 -7.32 20.66
N SER A 408 -9.07 -6.16 20.22
CA SER A 408 -9.00 -4.89 20.93
C SER A 408 -10.27 -4.07 20.73
N ASP A 409 -10.56 -3.15 21.64
CA ASP A 409 -11.64 -2.16 21.48
C ASP A 409 -11.18 -0.90 20.72
N CYS A 410 -9.97 -0.95 20.16
CA CYS A 410 -9.43 0.12 19.33
C CYS A 410 -9.98 0.04 17.89
N ALA A 411 -10.14 1.23 17.29
CA ALA A 411 -10.41 1.37 15.86
C ALA A 411 -9.61 2.54 15.29
N GLY A 412 -9.22 2.43 14.02
CA GLY A 412 -8.58 3.52 13.27
C GLY A 412 -9.58 4.18 12.33
N LEU A 413 -9.81 5.48 12.46
CA LEU A 413 -10.51 6.31 11.48
C LEU A 413 -9.47 6.93 10.56
N VAL A 414 -9.55 6.63 9.26
CA VAL A 414 -8.55 7.00 8.27
C VAL A 414 -9.12 7.97 7.25
N LEU A 415 -8.46 9.11 7.09
CA LEU A 415 -8.71 10.10 6.05
C LEU A 415 -7.48 10.21 5.17
N SER A 416 -7.65 9.88 3.87
CA SER A 416 -6.57 9.92 2.88
C SER A 416 -6.60 11.22 2.08
N ALA A 417 -5.55 11.48 1.30
CA ALA A 417 -5.42 12.61 0.38
C ALA A 417 -5.52 13.99 1.05
N GLN A 418 -5.03 14.12 2.28
CA GLN A 418 -5.13 15.33 3.09
C GLN A 418 -3.98 16.30 2.82
N ARG A 419 -4.28 17.58 2.66
CA ARG A 419 -3.29 18.64 2.43
C ARG A 419 -2.79 19.27 3.72
N ASP A 420 -3.65 19.36 4.70
CA ASP A 420 -3.38 20.02 5.99
C ASP A 420 -3.83 19.18 7.18
N ALA A 421 -3.00 19.11 8.21
CA ALA A 421 -3.25 18.31 9.39
C ALA A 421 -4.40 18.85 10.25
N SER A 422 -4.57 20.16 10.30
CA SER A 422 -5.61 20.80 11.13
C SER A 422 -6.97 20.63 10.46
N GLU A 423 -7.03 20.74 9.14
CA GLU A 423 -8.24 20.47 8.36
C GLU A 423 -8.64 18.99 8.49
N ALA A 424 -7.70 18.07 8.34
CA ALA A 424 -7.94 16.64 8.49
C ALA A 424 -8.50 16.28 9.88
N ARG A 425 -8.02 16.92 10.96
CA ARG A 425 -8.56 16.73 12.32
C ARG A 425 -9.99 17.23 12.43
N ARG A 426 -10.29 18.44 11.93
CA ARG A 426 -11.66 18.97 11.91
C ARG A 426 -12.62 18.04 11.15
N GLU A 427 -12.19 17.56 9.97
CA GLU A 427 -12.97 16.59 9.21
C GLU A 427 -13.21 15.28 9.97
N ALA A 428 -12.19 14.79 10.71
CA ALA A 428 -12.35 13.61 11.55
C ALA A 428 -13.37 13.84 12.67
N ASP A 429 -13.37 15.02 13.32
CA ASP A 429 -14.36 15.40 14.35
C ASP A 429 -15.78 15.45 13.77
N GLU A 430 -15.94 16.05 12.60
CA GLU A 430 -17.22 16.11 11.88
C GLU A 430 -17.74 14.72 11.51
N ILE A 431 -16.86 13.83 11.02
CA ILE A 431 -17.20 12.46 10.67
C ILE A 431 -17.63 11.69 11.91
N GLN A 432 -16.88 11.78 13.02
CA GLN A 432 -17.24 11.11 14.26
C GLN A 432 -18.64 11.56 14.74
N ALA A 433 -18.88 12.88 14.79
CA ALA A 433 -20.16 13.43 15.21
C ALA A 433 -21.31 12.99 14.29
N ARG A 434 -21.11 13.08 12.98
CA ARG A 434 -22.14 12.74 11.97
C ARG A 434 -22.51 11.26 11.95
N PHE A 435 -21.54 10.38 12.15
CA PHE A 435 -21.76 8.93 12.12
C PHE A 435 -21.97 8.33 13.53
N GLY A 436 -22.08 9.17 14.57
CA GLY A 436 -22.34 8.73 15.94
C GLY A 436 -21.24 7.80 16.48
N ILE A 437 -19.98 8.02 16.08
CA ILE A 437 -18.85 7.24 16.57
C ILE A 437 -18.43 7.80 17.93
N GLN A 438 -18.63 7.01 18.98
CA GLN A 438 -18.29 7.39 20.35
C GLN A 438 -17.01 6.69 20.78
N ASP A 439 -16.05 7.45 21.27
CA ASP A 439 -14.79 7.01 21.85
C ASP A 439 -14.66 7.44 23.32
N ILE A 440 -13.79 6.76 24.04
CA ILE A 440 -13.38 7.08 25.41
C ILE A 440 -12.12 7.95 25.38
N ASP A 441 -11.24 7.67 24.40
CA ASP A 441 -9.95 8.33 24.21
C ASP A 441 -9.48 8.16 22.76
N PHE A 442 -8.72 9.11 22.24
CA PHE A 442 -8.17 9.02 20.89
C PHE A 442 -6.78 9.65 20.74
N LYS A 443 -6.08 9.24 19.70
CA LYS A 443 -4.80 9.80 19.28
C LYS A 443 -4.74 9.96 17.78
N ASP A 444 -4.42 11.17 17.31
CA ASP A 444 -4.22 11.49 15.91
C ASP A 444 -2.76 11.28 15.50
N ILE A 445 -2.57 10.54 14.42
CA ILE A 445 -1.31 10.37 13.70
C ILE A 445 -1.50 10.97 12.31
N TYR A 446 -0.72 11.99 11.98
CA TYR A 446 -0.72 12.60 10.65
C TYR A 446 0.61 12.32 9.96
N GLU A 447 0.58 11.42 8.99
CA GLU A 447 1.75 11.12 8.16
C GLU A 447 1.74 12.03 6.93
N ARG A 448 2.69 12.98 6.86
CA ARG A 448 2.77 13.96 5.76
C ARG A 448 3.17 13.34 4.43
N GLN A 449 4.00 12.30 4.47
CA GLN A 449 4.54 11.60 3.30
C GLN A 449 4.01 10.17 3.24
N ALA A 450 2.69 10.04 3.36
CA ALA A 450 2.05 8.75 3.56
C ALA A 450 2.20 7.82 2.35
N ALA A 451 1.86 8.31 1.16
CA ALA A 451 2.00 7.59 -0.10
C ALA A 451 2.21 8.57 -1.25
N THR A 452 2.90 8.15 -2.30
CA THR A 452 3.06 8.95 -3.52
C THR A 452 1.72 9.05 -4.23
N PRO A 453 1.17 10.26 -4.48
CA PRO A 453 -0.12 10.39 -5.15
C PRO A 453 -0.09 9.79 -6.55
N SER A 454 -1.09 8.98 -6.87
CA SER A 454 -1.20 8.31 -8.16
C SER A 454 -1.93 9.19 -9.18
N THR A 455 -1.34 10.37 -9.50
CA THR A 455 -1.91 11.34 -10.44
C THR A 455 -1.74 10.88 -11.90
N TYR A 456 -2.63 11.35 -12.78
CA TYR A 456 -2.43 11.15 -14.22
C TYR A 456 -1.26 12.00 -14.73
N GLY A 457 -0.68 11.59 -15.86
CA GLY A 457 0.50 12.26 -16.44
C GLY A 457 1.82 12.03 -15.69
N THR A 458 1.80 11.31 -14.54
CA THR A 458 3.01 10.96 -13.82
C THR A 458 3.61 9.66 -14.33
N ASP A 459 4.86 9.73 -14.79
CA ASP A 459 5.65 8.58 -15.22
C ASP A 459 6.60 8.17 -14.07
N TRP A 460 6.36 6.99 -13.51
CA TRP A 460 7.22 6.44 -12.45
C TRP A 460 8.45 5.77 -13.06
N PRO A 461 9.65 6.00 -12.50
CA PRO A 461 10.86 5.34 -13.00
C PRO A 461 10.77 3.83 -12.78
N ALA A 462 11.28 3.06 -13.76
CA ALA A 462 11.47 1.64 -13.59
C ALA A 462 12.58 1.35 -12.57
N PHE A 463 12.49 0.22 -11.87
CA PHE A 463 13.45 -0.20 -10.84
C PHE A 463 14.89 -0.31 -11.35
N ASP A 464 15.06 -0.60 -12.64
CA ASP A 464 16.35 -0.82 -13.32
C ASP A 464 16.81 0.37 -14.17
N ARG A 465 16.13 1.51 -14.08
CA ARG A 465 16.39 2.71 -14.91
C ARG A 465 17.86 3.13 -14.93
N PHE A 466 18.56 2.91 -13.82
CA PHE A 466 19.95 3.30 -13.62
C PHE A 466 20.91 2.11 -13.44
N LYS A 467 20.53 0.91 -13.96
CA LYS A 467 21.33 -0.31 -13.85
C LYS A 467 22.74 -0.20 -14.40
N ALA A 468 22.95 0.62 -15.44
CA ALA A 468 24.28 0.87 -16.00
C ALA A 468 25.24 1.52 -15.00
N ALA A 469 24.70 2.25 -14.00
CA ALA A 469 25.45 2.82 -12.89
C ALA A 469 25.46 1.88 -11.66
N SER A 470 24.95 0.66 -11.76
CA SER A 470 24.72 -0.25 -10.63
C SER A 470 23.92 0.36 -9.50
N LEU A 471 23.00 1.28 -9.86
CA LEU A 471 22.06 1.95 -8.98
C LEU A 471 20.65 1.46 -9.30
N TRP A 472 19.95 1.01 -8.27
CA TRP A 472 18.63 0.37 -8.35
C TRP A 472 17.62 1.11 -7.48
N LEU A 473 16.37 1.05 -7.87
CA LEU A 473 15.28 1.73 -7.16
C LEU A 473 14.27 0.70 -6.63
N ALA A 474 13.76 0.91 -5.43
CA ALA A 474 12.66 0.14 -4.86
C ALA A 474 11.75 1.04 -4.03
N GLY A 475 10.43 0.89 -4.17
CA GLY A 475 9.45 1.70 -3.44
C GLY A 475 8.09 1.74 -4.11
N ASP A 476 7.15 2.40 -3.46
CA ASP A 476 5.76 2.54 -3.93
C ASP A 476 5.61 3.45 -5.16
N TRP A 477 6.64 4.20 -5.50
CA TRP A 477 6.74 5.11 -6.64
C TRP A 477 7.60 4.57 -7.78
N VAL A 478 7.97 3.29 -7.74
CA VAL A 478 8.86 2.62 -8.68
C VAL A 478 8.10 1.55 -9.44
N GLY A 479 8.19 1.56 -10.77
CA GLY A 479 7.61 0.52 -11.62
C GLY A 479 8.38 -0.79 -11.49
N ASP A 480 7.67 -1.92 -11.48
CA ASP A 480 8.20 -3.28 -11.33
C ASP A 480 8.63 -3.93 -12.65
N GLY A 481 8.56 -3.20 -13.78
CA GLY A 481 8.89 -3.71 -15.11
C GLY A 481 7.83 -4.62 -15.75
N SER A 482 6.73 -4.94 -15.05
CA SER A 482 5.66 -5.81 -15.59
C SER A 482 4.78 -5.12 -16.64
N GLY A 483 4.91 -3.81 -16.80
CA GLY A 483 4.00 -2.99 -17.61
C GLY A 483 2.65 -2.71 -16.95
N GLN A 484 2.39 -3.24 -15.75
CA GLN A 484 1.21 -2.90 -14.97
C GLN A 484 1.40 -1.58 -14.24
N SER A 485 0.40 -0.72 -14.29
CA SER A 485 0.41 0.55 -13.58
C SER A 485 -0.29 0.40 -12.23
N LEU A 486 0.45 -0.01 -11.21
CA LEU A 486 -0.06 -0.12 -9.84
C LEU A 486 -0.14 1.25 -9.16
N PRO A 487 -1.09 1.46 -8.23
CA PRO A 487 -1.05 2.61 -7.33
C PRO A 487 0.10 2.48 -6.33
N ALA A 488 0.48 3.61 -5.71
CA ALA A 488 1.40 3.60 -4.58
C ALA A 488 0.79 2.82 -3.41
N SER A 489 1.34 1.66 -3.13
CA SER A 489 0.81 0.72 -2.14
C SER A 489 1.92 -0.13 -1.53
N LEU A 490 1.57 -0.89 -0.49
CA LEU A 490 2.48 -1.91 0.05
C LEU A 490 2.86 -2.93 -1.03
N GLU A 491 1.89 -3.35 -1.85
CA GLU A 491 2.13 -4.33 -2.93
C GLU A 491 3.09 -3.79 -3.99
N SER A 492 2.92 -2.54 -4.45
CA SER A 492 3.86 -1.95 -5.44
C SER A 492 5.28 -1.83 -4.87
N SER A 493 5.42 -1.51 -3.58
CA SER A 493 6.70 -1.49 -2.88
C SER A 493 7.39 -2.87 -2.89
N LEU A 494 6.63 -3.92 -2.64
CA LEU A 494 7.15 -5.30 -2.61
C LEU A 494 7.47 -5.82 -4.02
N ARG A 495 6.63 -5.50 -5.02
CA ARG A 495 6.87 -5.90 -6.41
C ARG A 495 8.12 -5.24 -6.99
N SER A 496 8.31 -3.94 -6.78
CA SER A 496 9.52 -3.24 -7.22
C SER A 496 10.77 -3.77 -6.53
N ALA A 497 10.69 -4.08 -5.24
CA ALA A 497 11.78 -4.70 -4.48
C ALA A 497 12.16 -6.09 -5.01
N ARG A 498 11.16 -6.92 -5.32
CA ARG A 498 11.36 -8.25 -5.91
C ARG A 498 12.01 -8.16 -7.29
N ALA A 499 11.50 -7.26 -8.15
CA ALA A 499 12.08 -7.06 -9.48
C ALA A 499 13.54 -6.59 -9.40
N CYS A 500 13.84 -5.67 -8.48
CA CYS A 500 15.19 -5.22 -8.21
C CYS A 500 16.11 -6.35 -7.76
N ALA A 501 15.68 -7.17 -6.79
CA ALA A 501 16.47 -8.28 -6.28
C ALA A 501 16.79 -9.33 -7.38
N HIS A 502 15.78 -9.72 -8.17
CA HIS A 502 15.97 -10.66 -9.28
C HIS A 502 16.95 -10.12 -10.32
N ALA A 503 16.79 -8.86 -10.74
CA ALA A 503 17.68 -8.28 -11.75
C ALA A 503 19.13 -8.14 -11.28
N ILE A 504 19.37 -7.88 -9.99
CA ILE A 504 20.71 -7.90 -9.42
C ILE A 504 21.27 -9.32 -9.42
N THR A 505 20.47 -10.32 -9.03
CA THR A 505 20.88 -11.72 -9.03
C THR A 505 21.19 -12.22 -10.44
N ASP A 506 20.33 -11.93 -11.43
CA ASP A 506 20.50 -12.33 -12.83
C ASP A 506 21.73 -11.68 -13.48
N ALA A 507 22.11 -10.47 -13.06
CA ALA A 507 23.31 -9.80 -13.54
C ALA A 507 24.63 -10.44 -13.05
N MET A 508 24.54 -11.40 -12.12
CA MET A 508 25.68 -12.09 -11.51
C MET A 508 25.83 -13.55 -11.97
N THR A 509 24.75 -14.13 -12.51
CA THR A 509 24.77 -15.44 -13.17
C THR A 509 25.22 -15.31 -14.64
#